data_e086d3b8627144f86922801834883190
#
_entry.id   e086d3b8627144f86922801834883190
#
_cell.length_a   1.000
_cell.length_b   1.000
_cell.length_c   1.000
_cell.angle_alpha   90.00
_cell.angle_beta   90.00
_cell.angle_gamma   90.00
#
_symmetry.space_group_name_H-M   'P 1'
#
loop_
_entity.id
_entity.type
_entity.pdbx_description
1 polymer ?
#
loop_
_entity_poly.entity_id
_entity_poly.type
_entity_poly.pdbx_seq_one_letter_code
_entity_poly.pdbx_strand_id
1 'polypeptide(L)'
;MAGIDYTERIPNNVALHENRRLQRALEDWQPKFLEWWHDMGPNGFQAKDVYLRTAVSVDAQGWAKFGYVKMPDYRWGIFLAEPEAGRQVNFGDHKGQPAWQEVPGEYRGTLRRLIVTQGDTEPASVEQQRHLGRTCPSLYDLRNLFQVNVEEGRPLWAMVYLRVAHFGRDGREESEALLQRRSGDSDKPRILGAFNEQTPDWLSYFMFCFFTDRDGKYQLASLAESGFDPLSRTCRFMLTEEAHHLFVGETGIMRIVQRACELMREHKTDDVRKYGGIDLPTIQRYLNFHCSVSLDLFGSEISTNAANFYTTGLKGRFEETKKQDDHQLKAATYQVAELDGDGIVMREEPALVSLNERLRDDYVADCARGVARWNEVIRKHGIDFELTLPHRGFHRAIGVFAEARVSPDGRVISQAEWDARRGEWLPTEQDKAYVQSLMHAVTEPGKFASWIAPPARGINGQPIEFAYVRLG
;
A
#
# COMPACT_ATOMS: atom_id res chain seq x y z
N MET A 1 9.69 22.34 18.52
CA MET A 1 8.75 21.23 18.25
C MET A 1 7.97 20.99 19.54
N ALA A 2 6.66 21.16 19.49
CA ALA A 2 5.82 20.64 20.55
C ALA A 2 5.89 19.10 20.43
N GLY A 3 6.50 18.44 21.41
CA GLY A 3 6.54 16.98 21.45
C GLY A 3 5.11 16.42 21.45
N ILE A 4 4.92 15.23 20.88
CA ILE A 4 3.64 14.53 20.92
C ILE A 4 3.31 14.22 22.38
N ASP A 5 2.20 14.73 22.88
CA ASP A 5 1.71 14.40 24.20
C ASP A 5 0.84 13.13 24.16
N TYR A 6 1.42 12.03 24.57
CA TYR A 6 0.71 10.75 24.66
C TYR A 6 -0.24 10.67 25.88
N THR A 7 -0.28 11.67 26.75
CA THR A 7 -1.25 11.72 27.86
C THR A 7 -2.61 12.24 27.40
N GLU A 8 -2.68 12.98 26.29
CA GLU A 8 -3.94 13.38 25.70
C GLU A 8 -4.77 12.16 25.27
N ARG A 9 -6.11 12.32 25.31
CA ARG A 9 -7.04 11.26 24.86
C ARG A 9 -6.77 10.82 23.41
N ILE A 10 -6.48 11.78 22.53
CA ILE A 10 -6.04 11.56 21.15
C ILE A 10 -4.64 12.16 21.02
N PRO A 11 -3.57 11.34 21.05
CA PRO A 11 -2.21 11.84 20.82
C PRO A 11 -2.12 12.59 19.50
N ASN A 12 -1.52 13.77 19.47
CA ASN A 12 -1.49 14.56 18.25
C ASN A 12 -0.38 15.61 18.25
N ASN A 13 -0.06 16.10 17.03
CA ASN A 13 0.82 17.25 16.81
C ASN A 13 0.12 18.39 16.04
N VAL A 14 -1.21 18.42 16.10
CA VAL A 14 -2.05 19.43 15.42
C VAL A 14 -2.75 20.39 16.40
N ALA A 15 -2.29 20.45 17.65
CA ALA A 15 -2.81 21.32 18.70
C ALA A 15 -4.34 21.22 18.89
N LEU A 16 -4.89 20.01 18.97
CA LEU A 16 -6.34 19.79 19.13
C LEU A 16 -6.95 20.55 20.30
N HIS A 17 -6.20 20.74 21.40
CA HIS A 17 -6.64 21.45 22.60
C HIS A 17 -7.01 22.92 22.33
N GLU A 18 -6.48 23.53 21.26
CA GLU A 18 -6.82 24.90 20.86
C GLU A 18 -8.18 24.99 20.16
N ASN A 19 -8.69 23.88 19.61
CA ASN A 19 -9.99 23.83 18.93
C ASN A 19 -10.93 22.81 19.60
N ARG A 20 -11.57 23.24 20.67
CA ARG A 20 -12.48 22.37 21.46
C ARG A 20 -13.63 21.76 20.65
N ARG A 21 -14.11 22.43 19.59
CA ARG A 21 -15.19 21.88 18.73
C ARG A 21 -14.68 20.72 17.90
N LEU A 22 -13.49 20.87 17.31
CA LEU A 22 -12.82 19.83 16.55
C LEU A 22 -12.44 18.66 17.46
N GLN A 23 -11.84 18.95 18.61
CA GLN A 23 -11.48 17.95 19.60
C GLN A 23 -12.67 17.08 19.99
N ARG A 24 -13.80 17.69 20.38
CA ARG A 24 -15.02 16.94 20.73
C ARG A 24 -15.52 16.09 19.57
N ALA A 25 -15.54 16.60 18.34
CA ALA A 25 -16.00 15.85 17.18
C ALA A 25 -15.16 14.59 16.93
N LEU A 26 -13.85 14.66 17.16
CA LEU A 26 -12.94 13.51 17.02
C LEU A 26 -13.04 12.55 18.23
N GLU A 27 -13.21 13.09 19.43
CA GLU A 27 -13.47 12.29 20.63
C GLU A 27 -14.81 11.53 20.58
N ASP A 28 -15.83 12.09 19.92
CA ASP A 28 -17.12 11.42 19.66
C ASP A 28 -17.00 10.35 18.57
N TRP A 29 -16.09 10.50 17.64
CA TRP A 29 -15.81 9.51 16.60
C TRP A 29 -14.92 8.34 17.10
N GLN A 30 -14.02 8.58 18.04
CA GLN A 30 -13.09 7.59 18.56
C GLN A 30 -13.73 6.27 19.02
N PRO A 31 -14.84 6.26 19.78
CA PRO A 31 -15.47 4.99 20.18
C PRO A 31 -15.91 4.13 18.98
N LYS A 32 -16.42 4.75 17.91
CA LYS A 32 -16.81 4.04 16.67
C LYS A 32 -15.59 3.40 15.98
N PHE A 33 -14.47 4.10 15.96
CA PHE A 33 -13.22 3.55 15.45
C PHE A 33 -12.72 2.39 16.30
N LEU A 34 -12.77 2.49 17.63
CA LEU A 34 -12.31 1.42 18.52
C LEU A 34 -13.20 0.18 18.42
N GLU A 35 -14.52 0.36 18.24
CA GLU A 35 -15.45 -0.73 17.96
C GLU A 35 -15.11 -1.40 16.61
N TRP A 36 -14.94 -0.59 15.55
CA TRP A 36 -14.51 -1.09 14.25
C TRP A 36 -13.17 -1.83 14.33
N TRP A 37 -12.18 -1.29 15.05
CA TRP A 37 -10.88 -1.93 15.23
C TRP A 37 -10.99 -3.26 15.99
N HIS A 38 -11.85 -3.31 17.01
CA HIS A 38 -12.13 -4.56 17.74
C HIS A 38 -12.68 -5.64 16.79
N ASP A 39 -13.60 -5.27 15.91
CA ASP A 39 -14.28 -6.20 15.02
C ASP A 39 -13.49 -6.52 13.76
N MET A 40 -12.84 -5.54 13.18
CA MET A 40 -12.20 -5.62 11.86
C MET A 40 -10.67 -5.57 11.91
N GLY A 41 -10.09 -5.30 13.06
CA GLY A 41 -8.65 -5.32 13.26
C GLY A 41 -8.05 -6.73 13.27
N PRO A 42 -6.71 -6.85 13.36
CA PRO A 42 -6.03 -8.13 13.25
C PRO A 42 -6.40 -9.10 14.39
N ASN A 43 -6.67 -10.33 14.05
CA ASN A 43 -6.99 -11.37 15.03
C ASN A 43 -5.82 -11.64 15.97
N GLY A 44 -6.13 -11.77 17.25
CA GLY A 44 -5.13 -11.99 18.29
C GLY A 44 -4.46 -10.74 18.82
N PHE A 45 -4.86 -9.55 18.32
CA PHE A 45 -4.37 -8.25 18.75
C PHE A 45 -4.40 -8.09 20.28
N GLN A 46 -5.50 -8.43 20.93
CA GLN A 46 -5.66 -8.25 22.38
C GLN A 46 -5.12 -9.40 23.23
N ALA A 47 -4.86 -10.55 22.60
CA ALA A 47 -4.45 -11.77 23.30
C ALA A 47 -2.93 -11.97 23.35
N LYS A 48 -2.14 -11.07 22.73
CA LYS A 48 -0.70 -11.26 22.56
C LYS A 48 0.08 -10.04 23.02
N ASP A 49 1.12 -10.26 23.80
CA ASP A 49 2.10 -9.22 24.15
C ASP A 49 3.01 -8.96 22.94
N VAL A 50 2.56 -8.11 22.01
CA VAL A 50 3.37 -7.63 20.90
C VAL A 50 3.80 -6.21 21.19
N TYR A 51 5.11 -5.95 21.11
CA TYR A 51 5.65 -4.61 21.28
C TYR A 51 5.82 -3.95 19.92
N LEU A 52 5.09 -2.86 19.73
CA LEU A 52 5.08 -2.08 18.51
C LEU A 52 5.72 -0.72 18.71
N ARG A 53 6.27 -0.18 17.64
CA ARG A 53 6.77 1.20 17.64
C ARG A 53 5.61 2.18 17.74
N THR A 54 5.73 3.15 18.64
CA THR A 54 4.79 4.28 18.68
C THR A 54 5.05 5.23 17.51
N ALA A 55 4.03 5.93 17.06
CA ALA A 55 4.23 7.05 16.16
C ALA A 55 4.93 8.18 16.92
N VAL A 56 6.07 8.59 16.42
CA VAL A 56 6.82 9.72 16.94
C VAL A 56 7.21 10.58 15.76
N SER A 57 7.40 11.87 15.97
CA SER A 57 7.87 12.75 14.92
C SER A 57 9.09 12.15 14.22
N VAL A 58 9.05 12.09 12.91
CA VAL A 58 10.20 11.74 12.11
C VAL A 58 11.12 12.94 12.14
N ASP A 59 12.15 12.90 13.00
CA ASP A 59 13.23 13.86 12.96
C ASP A 59 14.29 13.43 11.94
N ALA A 60 15.29 14.30 11.70
CA ALA A 60 16.38 14.03 10.77
C ALA A 60 17.21 12.77 11.13
N GLN A 61 16.98 12.17 12.30
CA GLN A 61 17.66 10.96 12.78
C GLN A 61 16.80 9.70 12.61
N GLY A 62 15.58 9.85 12.10
CA GLY A 62 14.70 8.75 11.71
C GLY A 62 14.10 7.97 12.89
N TRP A 63 13.65 6.77 12.58
CA TRP A 63 12.89 5.88 13.47
C TRP A 63 13.63 5.39 14.73
N ALA A 64 14.93 5.70 14.89
CA ALA A 64 15.76 5.17 15.98
C ALA A 64 15.40 5.65 17.39
N LYS A 65 14.53 6.68 17.53
CA LYS A 65 14.14 7.26 18.81
C LYS A 65 12.75 6.84 19.30
N PHE A 66 12.14 5.84 18.68
CA PHE A 66 10.80 5.41 19.08
C PHE A 66 10.81 4.61 20.37
N GLY A 67 9.87 4.92 21.23
CA GLY A 67 9.46 4.02 22.28
C GLY A 67 8.69 2.83 21.68
N TYR A 68 8.58 1.78 22.48
CA TYR A 68 7.74 0.63 22.19
C TYR A 68 6.58 0.60 23.16
N VAL A 69 5.41 0.19 22.68
CA VAL A 69 4.20 0.01 23.47
C VAL A 69 3.64 -1.37 23.20
N LYS A 70 3.06 -1.99 24.20
CA LYS A 70 2.31 -3.22 24.04
C LYS A 70 1.08 -2.98 23.18
N MET A 71 0.77 -3.93 22.32
CA MET A 71 -0.33 -3.85 21.38
C MET A 71 -1.68 -3.50 22.03
N PRO A 72 -2.12 -4.12 23.13
CA PRO A 72 -3.40 -3.76 23.77
C PRO A 72 -3.46 -2.31 24.26
N ASP A 73 -2.30 -1.71 24.56
CA ASP A 73 -2.18 -0.33 25.06
C ASP A 73 -1.91 0.66 23.91
N TYR A 74 -1.91 0.20 22.67
CA TYR A 74 -1.62 1.05 21.52
C TYR A 74 -2.67 2.14 21.36
N ARG A 75 -2.23 3.37 21.12
CA ARG A 75 -3.10 4.53 20.96
C ARG A 75 -2.80 5.20 19.63
N TRP A 76 -3.80 5.22 18.78
CA TRP A 76 -3.74 5.96 17.53
C TRP A 76 -3.92 7.45 17.78
N GLY A 77 -3.25 8.24 16.97
CA GLY A 77 -3.28 9.67 17.06
C GLY A 77 -3.25 10.33 15.69
N ILE A 78 -3.11 11.65 15.70
CA ILE A 78 -3.10 12.49 14.51
C ILE A 78 -1.71 13.10 14.37
N PHE A 79 -0.98 12.65 13.37
CA PHE A 79 0.40 13.06 13.13
C PHE A 79 0.57 13.54 11.69
N LEU A 80 1.08 14.75 11.55
CA LEU A 80 1.43 15.35 10.27
C LEU A 80 2.92 15.66 10.28
N ALA A 81 3.55 15.68 9.12
CA ALA A 81 4.92 16.18 9.00
C ALA A 81 5.01 17.64 9.43
N GLU A 82 6.20 18.06 9.87
CA GLU A 82 6.44 19.44 10.29
C GLU A 82 6.09 20.45 9.18
N PRO A 83 5.49 21.60 9.54
CA PRO A 83 5.22 22.65 8.56
C PRO A 83 6.52 23.24 8.02
N GLU A 84 6.54 23.49 6.73
CA GLU A 84 7.64 24.18 6.05
C GLU A 84 7.33 25.67 5.94
N ALA A 85 8.17 26.50 6.57
CA ALA A 85 7.97 27.94 6.52
C ALA A 85 8.08 28.49 5.10
N GLY A 86 7.08 29.28 4.67
CA GLY A 86 7.07 29.87 3.33
C GLY A 86 6.84 28.90 2.19
N ARG A 87 6.30 27.69 2.47
CA ARG A 87 5.98 26.71 1.44
C ARG A 87 5.09 27.30 0.35
N GLN A 88 5.45 27.05 -0.90
CA GLN A 88 4.70 27.48 -2.08
C GLN A 88 4.16 26.27 -2.84
N VAL A 89 3.15 26.52 -3.67
CA VAL A 89 2.68 25.55 -4.68
C VAL A 89 3.73 25.49 -5.79
N ASN A 90 4.23 24.32 -6.12
CA ASN A 90 5.38 24.17 -7.02
C ASN A 90 5.00 23.88 -8.48
N PHE A 91 3.70 23.72 -8.80
CA PHE A 91 3.23 23.33 -10.12
C PHE A 91 1.82 23.86 -10.40
N GLY A 92 1.36 23.67 -11.63
CA GLY A 92 0.04 24.10 -12.08
C GLY A 92 -0.12 25.60 -12.19
N ASP A 93 -1.38 26.05 -12.20
CA ASP A 93 -1.73 27.46 -12.41
C ASP A 93 -1.47 28.33 -11.16
N HIS A 94 -1.27 27.71 -10.01
CA HIS A 94 -0.97 28.37 -8.74
C HIS A 94 0.52 28.37 -8.37
N LYS A 95 1.39 27.96 -9.30
CA LYS A 95 2.83 27.92 -9.06
C LYS A 95 3.37 29.24 -8.52
N GLY A 96 4.15 29.17 -7.44
CA GLY A 96 4.76 30.31 -6.76
C GLY A 96 3.83 31.02 -5.76
N GLN A 97 2.56 30.65 -5.70
CA GLN A 97 1.66 31.15 -4.66
C GLN A 97 1.90 30.44 -3.32
N PRO A 98 1.63 31.07 -2.17
CA PRO A 98 1.69 30.39 -0.88
C PRO A 98 0.79 29.15 -0.83
N ALA A 99 1.28 28.07 -0.24
CA ALA A 99 0.48 26.86 0.00
C ALA A 99 -0.72 27.18 0.90
N TRP A 100 -1.84 26.52 0.64
CA TRP A 100 -3.11 26.81 1.31
C TRP A 100 -3.20 26.08 2.64
N GLN A 101 -3.48 26.82 3.70
CA GLN A 101 -3.76 26.24 5.03
C GLN A 101 -5.24 25.88 5.18
N GLU A 102 -6.12 26.55 4.43
CA GLU A 102 -7.55 26.30 4.35
C GLU A 102 -7.95 25.82 2.97
N VAL A 103 -9.03 25.05 2.88
CA VAL A 103 -9.54 24.53 1.61
C VAL A 103 -10.05 25.69 0.73
N PRO A 104 -9.46 25.91 -0.45
CA PRO A 104 -10.01 26.87 -1.40
C PRO A 104 -11.42 26.48 -1.80
N GLY A 105 -12.36 27.44 -1.75
CA GLY A 105 -13.78 27.19 -1.97
C GLY A 105 -14.08 26.51 -3.30
N GLU A 106 -13.39 26.95 -4.36
CA GLU A 106 -13.51 26.42 -5.71
C GLU A 106 -13.05 24.96 -5.86
N TYR A 107 -12.12 24.51 -5.00
CA TYR A 107 -11.59 23.13 -5.04
C TYR A 107 -12.16 22.23 -3.94
N ARG A 108 -13.10 22.74 -3.15
CA ARG A 108 -13.63 22.03 -1.98
C ARG A 108 -14.15 20.62 -2.32
N GLY A 109 -14.96 20.49 -3.36
CA GLY A 109 -15.52 19.20 -3.78
C GLY A 109 -14.45 18.22 -4.27
N THR A 110 -13.47 18.73 -5.00
CA THR A 110 -12.37 17.94 -5.58
C THR A 110 -11.42 17.45 -4.50
N LEU A 111 -10.98 18.33 -3.59
CA LEU A 111 -10.14 17.97 -2.44
C LEU A 111 -10.83 16.97 -1.52
N ARG A 112 -12.13 17.18 -1.22
CA ARG A 112 -12.89 16.22 -0.42
C ARG A 112 -12.85 14.83 -1.04
N ARG A 113 -13.09 14.71 -2.35
CA ARG A 113 -13.05 13.42 -3.06
C ARG A 113 -11.68 12.77 -2.99
N LEU A 114 -10.60 13.52 -3.21
CA LEU A 114 -9.23 13.01 -3.09
C LEU A 114 -8.96 12.45 -1.68
N ILE A 115 -9.30 13.21 -0.65
CA ILE A 115 -9.08 12.82 0.76
C ILE A 115 -9.97 11.62 1.14
N VAL A 116 -11.20 11.55 0.62
CA VAL A 116 -12.11 10.42 0.86
C VAL A 116 -11.59 9.15 0.20
N THR A 117 -11.17 9.22 -1.06
CA THR A 117 -10.63 8.07 -1.79
C THR A 117 -9.35 7.56 -1.14
N GLN A 118 -8.39 8.45 -0.85
CA GLN A 118 -7.14 8.05 -0.19
C GLN A 118 -7.40 7.46 1.21
N GLY A 119 -8.24 8.09 2.01
CA GLY A 119 -8.49 7.59 3.35
C GLY A 119 -9.36 6.32 3.42
N ASP A 120 -9.95 5.87 2.31
CA ASP A 120 -10.70 4.60 2.24
C ASP A 120 -9.77 3.40 2.07
N THR A 121 -8.54 3.61 1.64
CA THR A 121 -7.53 2.56 1.46
C THR A 121 -7.02 2.00 2.79
N GLU A 122 -6.86 2.84 3.79
CA GLU A 122 -6.27 2.51 5.08
C GLU A 122 -7.05 1.43 5.87
N PRO A 123 -8.38 1.59 6.11
CA PRO A 123 -9.12 0.53 6.80
C PRO A 123 -9.27 -0.72 5.94
N ALA A 124 -9.21 -0.60 4.62
CA ALA A 124 -9.32 -1.73 3.72
C ALA A 124 -8.15 -2.72 3.90
N SER A 125 -6.92 -2.21 3.97
CA SER A 125 -5.72 -3.03 4.22
C SER A 125 -5.86 -3.83 5.51
N VAL A 126 -6.29 -3.18 6.60
CA VAL A 126 -6.51 -3.86 7.89
C VAL A 126 -7.53 -4.98 7.77
N GLU A 127 -8.69 -4.71 7.12
CA GLU A 127 -9.75 -5.70 6.94
C GLU A 127 -9.31 -6.90 6.11
N GLN A 128 -8.62 -6.66 5.00
CA GLN A 128 -8.10 -7.72 4.12
C GLN A 128 -7.11 -8.64 4.85
N GLN A 129 -6.34 -8.11 5.78
CA GLN A 129 -5.27 -8.81 6.50
C GLN A 129 -5.70 -9.39 7.85
N ARG A 130 -6.92 -9.11 8.33
CA ARG A 130 -7.36 -9.36 9.71
C ARG A 130 -7.18 -10.81 10.22
N HIS A 131 -7.26 -11.80 9.34
CA HIS A 131 -7.21 -13.20 9.73
C HIS A 131 -5.80 -13.81 9.74
N LEU A 132 -4.81 -13.14 9.17
CA LEU A 132 -3.46 -13.68 8.98
C LEU A 132 -2.71 -13.94 10.28
N GLY A 133 -3.05 -13.22 11.35
CA GLY A 133 -2.46 -13.47 12.67
C GLY A 133 -2.69 -14.88 13.23
N ARG A 134 -3.70 -15.61 12.70
CA ARG A 134 -4.00 -17.00 13.09
C ARG A 134 -3.08 -18.02 12.42
N THR A 135 -2.38 -17.64 11.39
CA THR A 135 -1.57 -18.52 10.54
C THR A 135 -0.17 -17.98 10.34
N CYS A 136 0.32 -17.17 11.29
CA CYS A 136 1.60 -16.50 11.17
C CYS A 136 2.76 -17.49 11.01
N PRO A 137 3.65 -17.29 10.02
CA PRO A 137 4.76 -18.21 9.78
C PRO A 137 5.87 -18.12 10.84
N SER A 138 5.85 -17.08 11.66
CA SER A 138 6.74 -16.89 12.81
C SER A 138 6.25 -15.74 13.69
N LEU A 139 6.78 -15.64 14.91
CA LEU A 139 6.55 -14.47 15.76
C LEU A 139 7.14 -13.17 15.17
N TYR A 140 8.21 -13.29 14.41
CA TYR A 140 8.79 -12.16 13.65
C TYR A 140 7.78 -11.59 12.63
N ASP A 141 7.16 -12.46 11.85
CA ASP A 141 6.18 -12.06 10.83
C ASP A 141 4.88 -11.56 11.47
N LEU A 142 4.42 -12.18 12.56
CA LEU A 142 3.27 -11.72 13.32
C LEU A 142 3.45 -10.28 13.83
N ARG A 143 4.63 -9.99 14.36
CA ARG A 143 4.95 -8.63 14.80
C ARG A 143 4.93 -7.64 13.63
N ASN A 144 5.47 -8.02 12.48
CA ASN A 144 5.45 -7.17 11.29
C ASN A 144 4.02 -6.93 10.78
N LEU A 145 3.16 -7.96 10.75
CA LEU A 145 1.75 -7.82 10.42
C LEU A 145 1.05 -6.80 11.33
N PHE A 146 1.24 -6.93 12.64
CA PHE A 146 0.60 -6.04 13.60
C PHE A 146 1.14 -4.61 13.50
N GLN A 147 2.45 -4.45 13.23
CA GLN A 147 3.05 -3.14 13.00
C GLN A 147 2.47 -2.47 11.75
N VAL A 148 2.37 -3.19 10.62
CA VAL A 148 1.72 -2.69 9.40
C VAL A 148 0.29 -2.27 9.71
N ASN A 149 -0.50 -3.10 10.35
CA ASN A 149 -1.92 -2.79 10.62
C ASN A 149 -2.12 -1.55 11.52
N VAL A 150 -1.26 -1.30 12.52
CA VAL A 150 -1.37 -0.07 13.30
C VAL A 150 -0.85 1.14 12.53
N GLU A 151 0.10 0.94 11.64
CA GLU A 151 0.60 1.97 10.72
C GLU A 151 -0.44 2.37 9.69
N GLU A 152 -1.38 1.49 9.30
CA GLU A 152 -2.58 1.82 8.51
C GLU A 152 -3.62 2.62 9.33
N GLY A 153 -3.76 2.31 10.60
CA GLY A 153 -4.68 3.02 11.49
C GLY A 153 -4.30 4.48 11.73
N ARG A 154 -3.01 4.83 11.72
CA ARG A 154 -2.57 6.23 11.91
C ARG A 154 -2.92 7.15 10.74
N PRO A 155 -2.61 6.79 9.48
CA PRO A 155 -3.08 7.50 8.30
C PRO A 155 -4.60 7.67 8.27
N LEU A 156 -5.35 6.64 8.62
CA LEU A 156 -6.81 6.73 8.73
C LEU A 156 -7.22 7.86 9.67
N TRP A 157 -6.62 7.94 10.86
CA TRP A 157 -6.89 9.00 11.82
C TRP A 157 -6.52 10.40 11.28
N ALA A 158 -5.40 10.53 10.59
CA ALA A 158 -4.99 11.79 9.97
C ALA A 158 -5.96 12.22 8.85
N MET A 159 -6.42 11.27 8.02
CA MET A 159 -7.41 11.55 6.96
C MET A 159 -8.78 11.92 7.55
N VAL A 160 -9.19 11.31 8.65
CA VAL A 160 -10.40 11.68 9.38
C VAL A 160 -10.27 13.08 9.98
N TYR A 161 -9.12 13.40 10.56
CA TYR A 161 -8.83 14.76 11.02
C TYR A 161 -9.00 15.78 9.90
N LEU A 162 -8.40 15.59 8.74
CA LEU A 162 -8.52 16.49 7.58
C LEU A 162 -9.99 16.70 7.19
N ARG A 163 -10.80 15.63 7.17
CA ARG A 163 -12.21 15.69 6.83
C ARG A 163 -13.00 16.53 7.85
N VAL A 164 -12.83 16.24 9.13
CA VAL A 164 -13.58 16.90 10.22
C VAL A 164 -13.14 18.36 10.38
N ALA A 165 -11.83 18.64 10.26
CA ALA A 165 -11.29 19.99 10.42
C ALA A 165 -11.71 20.93 9.29
N HIS A 166 -11.63 20.48 8.03
CA HIS A 166 -11.73 21.36 6.87
C HIS A 166 -13.04 21.23 6.07
N PHE A 167 -13.84 20.16 6.28
CA PHE A 167 -15.07 19.93 5.50
C PHE A 167 -16.35 19.95 6.35
N GLY A 168 -16.23 20.17 7.64
CA GLY A 168 -17.38 20.38 8.54
C GLY A 168 -18.31 19.17 8.59
N ARG A 169 -19.62 19.39 8.33
CA ARG A 169 -20.65 18.32 8.37
C ARG A 169 -20.36 17.23 7.35
N ASP A 170 -20.07 17.58 6.10
CA ASP A 170 -19.79 16.61 5.03
C ASP A 170 -18.60 15.72 5.40
N GLY A 171 -17.56 16.31 6.00
CA GLY A 171 -16.38 15.55 6.43
C GLY A 171 -16.68 14.56 7.55
N ARG A 172 -17.61 14.89 8.45
CA ARG A 172 -18.05 13.95 9.50
C ARG A 172 -18.87 12.80 8.93
N GLU A 173 -19.83 13.10 8.05
CA GLU A 173 -20.64 12.08 7.38
C GLU A 173 -19.75 11.09 6.59
N GLU A 174 -18.76 11.59 5.86
CA GLU A 174 -17.78 10.74 5.15
C GLU A 174 -16.91 9.91 6.11
N SER A 175 -16.55 10.43 7.26
CA SER A 175 -15.77 9.70 8.27
C SER A 175 -16.58 8.59 8.96
N GLU A 176 -17.90 8.75 9.05
CA GLU A 176 -18.81 7.69 9.50
C GLU A 176 -19.03 6.64 8.42
N ALA A 177 -19.23 7.07 7.17
CA ALA A 177 -19.39 6.19 6.02
C ALA A 177 -18.15 5.31 5.79
N LEU A 178 -16.96 5.83 6.06
CA LEU A 178 -15.70 5.11 6.00
C LEU A 178 -15.71 3.81 6.81
N LEU A 179 -16.19 3.87 8.06
CA LEU A 179 -16.27 2.71 8.95
C LEU A 179 -17.42 1.76 8.61
N GLN A 180 -18.33 2.14 7.71
CA GLN A 180 -19.43 1.30 7.25
C GLN A 180 -19.11 0.51 5.99
N ARG A 181 -18.17 0.99 5.17
CA ARG A 181 -17.67 0.23 4.02
C ARG A 181 -16.87 -0.98 4.51
N ARG A 182 -16.90 -2.06 3.74
CA ARG A 182 -16.17 -3.31 4.02
C ARG A 182 -15.50 -3.83 2.76
N SER A 183 -14.29 -4.31 2.91
CA SER A 183 -13.56 -4.97 1.84
C SER A 183 -14.33 -6.20 1.34
N GLY A 184 -14.66 -6.23 0.05
CA GLY A 184 -15.40 -7.33 -0.58
C GLY A 184 -16.88 -7.43 -0.26
N ASP A 185 -17.46 -6.43 0.42
CA ASP A 185 -18.91 -6.38 0.70
C ASP A 185 -19.68 -6.03 -0.58
N SER A 186 -20.82 -6.70 -0.80
CA SER A 186 -21.63 -6.49 -2.02
C SER A 186 -22.42 -5.16 -1.98
N ASP A 187 -22.81 -4.69 -0.79
CA ASP A 187 -23.67 -3.53 -0.62
C ASP A 187 -22.88 -2.26 -0.36
N LYS A 188 -21.81 -2.37 0.41
CA LYS A 188 -20.94 -1.26 0.81
C LYS A 188 -19.46 -1.60 0.60
N PRO A 189 -19.01 -1.83 -0.63
CA PRO A 189 -17.62 -2.15 -0.90
C PRO A 189 -16.70 -0.96 -0.65
N ARG A 190 -15.39 -1.21 -0.58
CA ARG A 190 -14.35 -0.18 -0.65
C ARG A 190 -14.38 0.52 -2.00
N ILE A 191 -14.00 1.79 -2.03
CA ILE A 191 -14.12 2.65 -3.23
C ILE A 191 -13.29 2.12 -4.39
N LEU A 192 -12.08 1.67 -4.14
CA LEU A 192 -11.17 1.16 -5.18
C LEU A 192 -11.21 -0.37 -5.23
N GLY A 193 -11.29 -0.92 -6.44
CA GLY A 193 -11.50 -2.36 -6.68
C GLY A 193 -10.46 -3.26 -6.03
N ALA A 194 -9.18 -2.89 -6.10
CA ALA A 194 -8.07 -3.65 -5.49
C ALA A 194 -8.26 -3.90 -3.99
N PHE A 195 -8.92 -2.98 -3.30
CA PHE A 195 -9.18 -3.10 -1.86
C PHE A 195 -10.43 -3.93 -1.52
N ASN A 196 -11.06 -4.54 -2.51
CA ASN A 196 -12.11 -5.54 -2.35
C ASN A 196 -11.62 -6.97 -2.62
N GLU A 197 -10.37 -7.14 -3.05
CA GLU A 197 -9.75 -8.44 -3.23
C GLU A 197 -9.41 -9.07 -1.89
N GLN A 198 -9.41 -10.40 -1.83
CA GLN A 198 -9.07 -11.12 -0.61
C GLN A 198 -7.56 -11.28 -0.45
N THR A 199 -7.10 -11.21 0.79
CA THR A 199 -5.71 -11.55 1.18
C THR A 199 -5.74 -12.77 2.12
N PRO A 200 -6.00 -13.97 1.57
CA PRO A 200 -6.34 -15.14 2.39
C PRO A 200 -5.13 -15.86 2.99
N ASP A 201 -3.93 -15.54 2.56
CA ASP A 201 -2.69 -16.23 2.92
C ASP A 201 -1.50 -15.26 2.98
N TRP A 202 -0.40 -15.74 3.55
CA TRP A 202 0.80 -14.94 3.75
C TRP A 202 1.57 -14.64 2.46
N LEU A 203 1.44 -15.45 1.40
CA LEU A 203 2.02 -15.11 0.11
C LEU A 203 1.27 -13.92 -0.50
N SER A 204 -0.06 -13.93 -0.45
CA SER A 204 -0.90 -12.80 -0.85
C SER A 204 -0.58 -11.53 -0.04
N TYR A 205 -0.36 -11.66 1.27
CA TYR A 205 0.01 -10.54 2.13
C TYR A 205 1.34 -9.89 1.72
N PHE A 206 2.39 -10.68 1.53
CA PHE A 206 3.66 -10.14 1.10
C PHE A 206 3.59 -9.54 -0.32
N MET A 207 2.79 -10.13 -1.21
CA MET A 207 2.53 -9.55 -2.53
C MET A 207 1.75 -8.24 -2.44
N PHE A 208 0.76 -8.15 -1.54
CA PHE A 208 0.03 -6.92 -1.26
C PHE A 208 0.97 -5.82 -0.77
N CYS A 209 1.77 -6.07 0.27
CA CYS A 209 2.75 -5.10 0.79
C CYS A 209 3.81 -4.72 -0.26
N PHE A 210 4.13 -5.61 -1.21
CA PHE A 210 5.08 -5.28 -2.27
C PHE A 210 4.46 -4.47 -3.40
N PHE A 211 3.26 -4.82 -3.88
CA PHE A 211 2.65 -4.20 -5.05
C PHE A 211 1.67 -3.09 -4.67
N THR A 212 0.72 -3.34 -3.76
CA THR A 212 -0.35 -2.40 -3.43
C THR A 212 0.16 -1.24 -2.57
N ASP A 213 0.95 -1.51 -1.52
CA ASP A 213 1.56 -0.45 -0.71
C ASP A 213 2.59 0.34 -1.53
N ARG A 214 3.25 -0.30 -2.52
CA ARG A 214 4.13 0.43 -3.44
C ARG A 214 3.36 1.41 -4.33
N ASP A 215 2.14 1.07 -4.79
CA ASP A 215 1.27 2.06 -5.43
C ASP A 215 0.98 3.20 -4.45
N GLY A 216 0.62 2.88 -3.22
CA GLY A 216 0.42 3.85 -2.13
C GLY A 216 1.57 4.84 -2.03
N LYS A 217 2.82 4.37 -2.03
CA LYS A 217 4.02 5.24 -2.06
C LYS A 217 3.96 6.27 -3.19
N TYR A 218 3.61 5.87 -4.42
CA TYR A 218 3.58 6.77 -5.57
C TYR A 218 2.40 7.74 -5.51
N GLN A 219 1.23 7.29 -5.07
CA GLN A 219 0.06 8.14 -4.88
C GLN A 219 0.30 9.17 -3.77
N LEU A 220 0.81 8.74 -2.62
CA LEU A 220 1.12 9.61 -1.49
C LEU A 220 2.21 10.64 -1.84
N ALA A 221 3.26 10.23 -2.55
CA ALA A 221 4.31 11.16 -2.99
C ALA A 221 3.77 12.24 -3.94
N SER A 222 2.82 11.89 -4.81
CA SER A 222 2.14 12.85 -5.67
C SER A 222 1.20 13.78 -4.89
N LEU A 223 0.51 13.28 -3.87
CA LEU A 223 -0.34 14.07 -2.98
C LEU A 223 0.47 14.92 -1.99
N ALA A 224 1.67 14.50 -1.62
CA ALA A 224 2.60 15.27 -0.79
C ALA A 224 3.03 16.59 -1.44
N GLU A 225 2.91 16.70 -2.77
CA GLU A 225 3.14 17.94 -3.52
C GLU A 225 1.93 18.89 -3.51
N SER A 226 0.77 18.47 -3.00
CA SER A 226 -0.47 19.26 -3.00
C SER A 226 -0.27 20.69 -2.47
N GLY A 227 -0.88 21.65 -3.13
CA GLY A 227 -0.97 23.03 -2.66
C GLY A 227 -1.75 23.17 -1.35
N PHE A 228 -2.62 22.21 -1.01
CA PHE A 228 -3.28 22.18 0.28
C PHE A 228 -2.33 21.56 1.33
N ASP A 229 -1.71 22.43 2.13
CA ASP A 229 -0.62 22.08 3.05
C ASP A 229 -0.97 20.99 4.07
N PRO A 230 -2.15 20.99 4.71
CA PRO A 230 -2.51 19.91 5.63
C PRO A 230 -2.50 18.52 4.97
N LEU A 231 -2.99 18.38 3.72
CA LEU A 231 -2.93 17.14 2.97
C LEU A 231 -1.49 16.75 2.63
N SER A 232 -0.70 17.70 2.15
CA SER A 232 0.72 17.50 1.84
C SER A 232 1.48 16.95 3.04
N ARG A 233 1.32 17.56 4.21
CA ARG A 233 1.98 17.16 5.46
C ARG A 233 1.52 15.77 5.95
N THR A 234 0.22 15.49 5.81
CA THR A 234 -0.33 14.16 6.10
C THR A 234 0.35 13.10 5.22
N CYS A 235 0.38 13.30 3.91
CA CYS A 235 1.00 12.34 2.98
C CYS A 235 2.51 12.19 3.21
N ARG A 236 3.23 13.27 3.54
CA ARG A 236 4.66 13.18 3.89
C ARG A 236 4.89 12.33 5.13
N PHE A 237 4.01 12.40 6.12
CA PHE A 237 4.10 11.55 7.30
C PHE A 237 3.82 10.08 6.94
N MET A 238 2.75 9.81 6.17
CA MET A 238 2.39 8.47 5.72
C MET A 238 3.54 7.77 4.96
N LEU A 239 4.23 8.49 4.07
CA LEU A 239 5.39 7.97 3.33
C LEU A 239 6.50 7.41 4.21
N THR A 240 6.61 7.86 5.46
CA THR A 240 7.59 7.32 6.40
C THR A 240 7.21 5.93 6.91
N GLU A 241 5.92 5.62 6.93
CA GLU A 241 5.39 4.32 7.36
C GLU A 241 5.43 3.32 6.20
N GLU A 242 5.12 3.77 4.98
CA GLU A 242 5.21 2.97 3.76
C GLU A 242 6.57 2.29 3.55
N ALA A 243 7.65 2.90 4.01
CA ALA A 243 8.98 2.30 3.91
C ALA A 243 9.07 0.95 4.66
N HIS A 244 8.36 0.79 5.78
CA HIS A 244 8.29 -0.46 6.52
C HIS A 244 7.41 -1.49 5.78
N HIS A 245 6.26 -1.08 5.25
CA HIS A 245 5.36 -1.96 4.49
C HIS A 245 6.09 -2.56 3.28
N LEU A 246 6.76 -1.73 2.51
CA LEU A 246 7.56 -2.17 1.36
C LEU A 246 8.68 -3.14 1.76
N PHE A 247 9.35 -2.88 2.89
CA PHE A 247 10.36 -3.78 3.42
C PHE A 247 9.77 -5.15 3.78
N VAL A 248 8.60 -5.19 4.42
CA VAL A 248 7.91 -6.43 4.79
C VAL A 248 7.55 -7.22 3.55
N GLY A 249 6.94 -6.59 2.54
CA GLY A 249 6.56 -7.23 1.28
C GLY A 249 7.76 -7.80 0.53
N GLU A 250 8.76 -6.95 0.26
CA GLU A 250 9.92 -7.35 -0.54
C GLU A 250 10.75 -8.46 0.11
N THR A 251 11.02 -8.33 1.41
CA THR A 251 11.81 -9.35 2.13
C THR A 251 11.01 -10.61 2.40
N GLY A 252 9.69 -10.51 2.59
CA GLY A 252 8.81 -11.67 2.74
C GLY A 252 8.85 -12.56 1.49
N ILE A 253 8.64 -11.98 0.31
CA ILE A 253 8.71 -12.71 -0.96
C ILE A 253 10.11 -13.26 -1.19
N MET A 254 11.15 -12.46 -0.94
CA MET A 254 12.55 -12.91 -1.08
C MET A 254 12.82 -14.16 -0.26
N ARG A 255 12.31 -14.24 0.97
CA ARG A 255 12.47 -15.37 1.88
C ARG A 255 11.72 -16.62 1.39
N ILE A 256 10.54 -16.43 0.77
CA ILE A 256 9.79 -17.53 0.15
C ILE A 256 10.54 -18.05 -1.07
N VAL A 257 11.03 -17.17 -1.94
CA VAL A 257 11.87 -17.53 -3.11
C VAL A 257 13.14 -18.26 -2.69
N GLN A 258 13.82 -17.75 -1.65
CA GLN A 258 15.01 -18.39 -1.10
C GLN A 258 14.70 -19.82 -0.64
N ARG A 259 13.62 -20.01 0.13
CA ARG A 259 13.26 -21.34 0.63
C ARG A 259 12.89 -22.31 -0.48
N ALA A 260 12.17 -21.84 -1.51
CA ALA A 260 11.90 -22.65 -2.70
C ALA A 260 13.20 -23.14 -3.35
N CYS A 261 14.17 -22.24 -3.58
CA CYS A 261 15.45 -22.59 -4.16
C CYS A 261 16.29 -23.54 -3.29
N GLU A 262 16.27 -23.35 -1.96
CA GLU A 262 16.93 -24.26 -1.01
C GLU A 262 16.37 -25.68 -1.13
N LEU A 263 15.03 -25.83 -1.14
CA LEU A 263 14.35 -27.13 -1.29
C LEU A 263 14.64 -27.77 -2.65
N MET A 264 14.64 -27.00 -3.74
CA MET A 264 15.00 -27.48 -5.08
C MET A 264 16.40 -28.09 -5.09
N ARG A 265 17.35 -27.45 -4.45
CA ARG A 265 18.75 -27.94 -4.36
C ARG A 265 18.88 -29.15 -3.43
N GLU A 266 18.27 -29.09 -2.27
CA GLU A 266 18.32 -30.14 -1.26
C GLU A 266 17.76 -31.46 -1.80
N HIS A 267 16.63 -31.40 -2.49
CA HIS A 267 15.92 -32.56 -3.00
C HIS A 267 16.13 -32.84 -4.48
N LYS A 268 16.90 -32.00 -5.18
CA LYS A 268 17.17 -32.10 -6.63
C LYS A 268 15.91 -32.24 -7.46
N THR A 269 14.93 -31.38 -7.22
CA THR A 269 13.60 -31.43 -7.83
C THR A 269 13.04 -30.03 -8.01
N ASP A 270 12.23 -29.81 -9.05
CA ASP A 270 11.44 -28.59 -9.23
C ASP A 270 10.11 -28.67 -8.49
N ASP A 271 9.68 -29.87 -8.07
CA ASP A 271 8.45 -30.11 -7.32
C ASP A 271 8.69 -29.99 -5.81
N VAL A 272 8.83 -28.75 -5.33
CA VAL A 272 9.07 -28.45 -3.92
C VAL A 272 7.80 -28.58 -3.07
N ARG A 273 6.61 -28.70 -3.67
CA ARG A 273 5.35 -28.91 -2.95
C ARG A 273 5.37 -30.16 -2.11
N LYS A 274 6.00 -31.24 -2.57
CA LYS A 274 6.19 -32.48 -1.82
C LYS A 274 6.97 -32.32 -0.51
N TYR A 275 7.70 -31.22 -0.40
CA TYR A 275 8.54 -30.90 0.77
C TYR A 275 8.01 -29.68 1.55
N GLY A 276 6.76 -29.29 1.30
CA GLY A 276 6.10 -28.19 2.01
C GLY A 276 6.62 -26.79 1.60
N GLY A 277 7.19 -26.67 0.40
CA GLY A 277 7.61 -25.39 -0.18
C GLY A 277 6.58 -24.83 -1.15
N ILE A 278 6.67 -23.54 -1.44
CA ILE A 278 5.89 -22.88 -2.50
C ILE A 278 6.78 -22.82 -3.75
N ASP A 279 6.35 -23.44 -4.84
CA ASP A 279 7.13 -23.50 -6.08
C ASP A 279 7.19 -22.15 -6.80
N LEU A 280 8.28 -21.92 -7.54
CA LEU A 280 8.49 -20.66 -8.27
C LEU A 280 7.39 -20.35 -9.30
N PRO A 281 6.81 -21.32 -10.03
CA PRO A 281 5.66 -21.05 -10.90
C PRO A 281 4.43 -20.56 -10.16
N THR A 282 4.18 -21.04 -8.94
CA THR A 282 3.08 -20.51 -8.09
C THR A 282 3.37 -19.09 -7.66
N ILE A 283 4.59 -18.80 -7.23
CA ILE A 283 5.00 -17.42 -6.88
C ILE A 283 4.81 -16.49 -8.11
N GLN A 284 5.15 -16.94 -9.31
CA GLN A 284 4.96 -16.17 -10.55
C GLN A 284 3.46 -15.87 -10.81
N ARG A 285 2.56 -16.83 -10.60
CA ARG A 285 1.12 -16.60 -10.79
C ARG A 285 0.55 -15.59 -9.79
N TYR A 286 0.95 -15.67 -8.52
CA TYR A 286 0.58 -14.67 -7.50
C TYR A 286 1.15 -13.28 -7.82
N LEU A 287 2.40 -13.22 -8.29
CA LEU A 287 3.02 -11.98 -8.75
C LEU A 287 2.20 -11.35 -9.89
N ASN A 288 1.83 -12.13 -10.89
CA ASN A 288 1.03 -11.66 -12.03
C ASN A 288 -0.30 -11.07 -11.58
N PHE A 289 -0.99 -11.77 -10.67
CA PHE A 289 -2.29 -11.32 -10.13
C PHE A 289 -2.14 -10.00 -9.36
N HIS A 290 -1.28 -9.95 -8.36
CA HIS A 290 -1.14 -8.77 -7.51
C HIS A 290 -0.58 -7.55 -8.25
N CYS A 291 0.34 -7.75 -9.19
CA CYS A 291 0.81 -6.70 -10.07
C CYS A 291 -0.34 -6.08 -10.88
N SER A 292 -1.17 -6.91 -11.52
CA SER A 292 -2.29 -6.46 -12.36
C SER A 292 -3.31 -5.66 -11.57
N VAL A 293 -3.72 -6.17 -10.41
CA VAL A 293 -4.70 -5.52 -9.53
C VAL A 293 -4.18 -4.16 -9.05
N SER A 294 -2.89 -4.07 -8.71
CA SER A 294 -2.28 -2.81 -8.27
C SER A 294 -2.13 -1.80 -9.41
N LEU A 295 -1.93 -2.24 -10.66
CA LEU A 295 -1.89 -1.34 -11.82
C LEU A 295 -3.22 -0.60 -12.05
N ASP A 296 -4.33 -1.16 -11.62
CA ASP A 296 -5.65 -0.53 -11.74
C ASP A 296 -5.84 0.66 -10.78
N LEU A 297 -5.05 0.75 -9.71
CA LEU A 297 -5.09 1.86 -8.76
C LEU A 297 -4.63 3.20 -9.37
N PHE A 298 -3.87 3.15 -10.46
CA PHE A 298 -3.49 4.36 -11.21
C PHE A 298 -4.63 4.95 -12.05
N GLY A 299 -5.72 4.21 -12.25
CA GLY A 299 -6.84 4.61 -13.10
C GLY A 299 -6.56 4.40 -14.59
N SER A 300 -7.30 5.13 -15.45
CA SER A 300 -7.15 5.04 -16.90
C SER A 300 -5.84 5.68 -17.37
N GLU A 301 -5.32 5.20 -18.49
CA GLU A 301 -4.10 5.68 -19.15
C GLU A 301 -4.23 7.16 -19.52
N ILE A 302 -5.40 7.57 -20.01
CA ILE A 302 -5.76 8.96 -20.30
C ILE A 302 -6.80 9.43 -19.28
N SER A 303 -6.54 10.55 -18.62
CA SER A 303 -7.39 11.08 -17.55
C SER A 303 -7.44 12.61 -17.53
N THR A 304 -8.60 13.16 -17.83
CA THR A 304 -8.89 14.59 -17.66
C THR A 304 -8.89 15.01 -16.18
N ASN A 305 -9.25 14.09 -15.27
CA ASN A 305 -9.17 14.34 -13.84
C ASN A 305 -7.71 14.51 -13.38
N ALA A 306 -6.79 13.69 -13.87
CA ALA A 306 -5.36 13.83 -13.57
C ALA A 306 -4.81 15.17 -14.04
N ALA A 307 -5.17 15.58 -15.26
CA ALA A 307 -4.83 16.91 -15.80
C ALA A 307 -5.39 18.04 -14.92
N ASN A 308 -6.65 17.93 -14.51
CA ASN A 308 -7.28 18.93 -13.65
C ASN A 308 -6.61 19.01 -12.27
N PHE A 309 -6.31 17.88 -11.64
CA PHE A 309 -5.62 17.87 -10.34
C PHE A 309 -4.25 18.51 -10.41
N TYR A 310 -3.52 18.30 -11.50
CA TYR A 310 -2.22 18.93 -11.71
C TYR A 310 -2.36 20.43 -11.95
N THR A 311 -3.20 20.84 -12.92
CA THR A 311 -3.35 22.26 -13.28
C THR A 311 -3.86 23.11 -12.13
N THR A 312 -4.71 22.55 -11.27
CA THR A 312 -5.25 23.23 -10.08
C THR A 312 -4.34 23.14 -8.85
N GLY A 313 -3.14 22.53 -8.94
CA GLY A 313 -2.20 22.44 -7.83
C GLY A 313 -2.60 21.45 -6.72
N LEU A 314 -3.52 20.51 -7.00
CA LEU A 314 -4.06 19.58 -5.97
C LEU A 314 -3.26 18.28 -5.86
N LYS A 315 -2.68 17.80 -6.96
CA LYS A 315 -1.85 16.60 -7.00
C LYS A 315 -0.74 16.78 -8.04
N GLY A 316 0.50 16.73 -7.59
CA GLY A 316 1.68 16.83 -8.45
C GLY A 316 2.08 15.50 -9.09
N ARG A 317 3.22 15.50 -9.78
CA ARG A 317 3.89 14.26 -10.20
C ARG A 317 4.68 13.68 -9.05
N PHE A 318 5.07 12.43 -9.16
CA PHE A 318 6.04 11.83 -8.25
C PHE A 318 7.33 12.68 -8.23
N GLU A 319 7.76 13.12 -7.05
CA GLU A 319 8.93 13.99 -6.85
C GLU A 319 8.89 15.29 -7.68
N GLU A 320 7.75 15.96 -7.72
CA GLU A 320 7.52 17.19 -8.51
C GLU A 320 8.59 18.26 -8.27
N THR A 321 8.98 18.47 -7.00
CA THR A 321 9.99 19.47 -6.61
C THR A 321 11.37 19.21 -7.20
N LYS A 322 11.68 17.99 -7.64
CA LYS A 322 12.92 17.64 -8.30
C LYS A 322 12.88 17.83 -9.82
N LYS A 323 11.72 18.14 -10.38
CA LYS A 323 11.51 18.31 -11.83
C LYS A 323 11.59 19.78 -12.19
N GLN A 324 12.32 20.10 -13.25
CA GLN A 324 12.55 21.48 -13.72
C GLN A 324 11.88 21.75 -15.08
N ASP A 325 10.94 20.90 -15.49
CA ASP A 325 10.34 20.91 -16.82
C ASP A 325 8.84 21.28 -16.84
N ASP A 326 8.30 21.76 -15.73
CA ASP A 326 6.85 21.94 -15.52
C ASP A 326 6.20 22.88 -16.54
N HIS A 327 6.89 23.93 -16.97
CA HIS A 327 6.40 24.82 -18.02
C HIS A 327 6.41 24.18 -19.42
N GLN A 328 7.15 23.07 -19.60
CA GLN A 328 7.14 22.28 -20.82
C GLN A 328 6.01 21.24 -20.83
N LEU A 329 5.50 20.85 -19.67
CA LEU A 329 4.47 19.80 -19.55
C LEU A 329 3.19 20.12 -20.34
N LYS A 330 2.82 21.41 -20.45
CA LYS A 330 1.66 21.84 -21.25
C LYS A 330 1.84 21.62 -22.76
N ALA A 331 3.08 21.57 -23.23
CA ALA A 331 3.42 21.36 -24.66
C ALA A 331 4.04 19.97 -24.93
N ALA A 332 4.30 19.20 -23.88
CA ALA A 332 4.91 17.89 -24.00
C ALA A 332 3.86 16.80 -24.33
N THR A 333 4.34 15.71 -24.90
CA THR A 333 3.57 14.47 -25.13
C THR A 333 4.24 13.29 -24.41
N TYR A 334 3.43 12.27 -24.08
CA TYR A 334 3.89 10.98 -23.61
C TYR A 334 3.40 9.88 -24.54
N GLN A 335 4.19 8.80 -24.62
CA GLN A 335 3.76 7.60 -25.29
C GLN A 335 2.80 6.83 -24.40
N VAL A 336 1.60 6.60 -24.88
CA VAL A 336 0.54 5.86 -24.17
C VAL A 336 0.15 4.64 -24.99
N ALA A 337 0.03 3.51 -24.33
CA ALA A 337 -0.41 2.29 -24.99
C ALA A 337 -1.91 2.34 -25.30
N GLU A 338 -2.28 1.94 -26.51
CA GLU A 338 -3.65 1.83 -26.98
C GLU A 338 -3.87 0.52 -27.72
N LEU A 339 -5.11 0.04 -27.76
CA LEU A 339 -5.50 -1.11 -28.58
C LEU A 339 -5.80 -0.63 -30.01
N ASP A 340 -5.22 -1.32 -30.99
CA ASP A 340 -5.51 -1.11 -32.42
C ASP A 340 -5.74 -2.48 -33.07
N GLY A 341 -7.02 -2.83 -33.21
CA GLY A 341 -7.41 -4.17 -33.62
C GLY A 341 -6.91 -5.23 -32.63
N ASP A 342 -6.16 -6.21 -33.11
CA ASP A 342 -5.59 -7.29 -32.30
C ASP A 342 -4.17 -6.96 -31.78
N GLY A 343 -3.76 -5.68 -31.84
CA GLY A 343 -2.43 -5.24 -31.46
C GLY A 343 -2.44 -4.17 -30.37
N ILE A 344 -1.28 -3.95 -29.78
CA ILE A 344 -1.01 -2.83 -28.88
C ILE A 344 -0.08 -1.87 -29.60
N VAL A 345 -0.49 -0.63 -29.73
CA VAL A 345 0.29 0.45 -30.34
C VAL A 345 0.59 1.54 -29.33
N MET A 346 1.69 2.25 -29.53
CA MET A 346 2.03 3.40 -28.73
C MET A 346 1.60 4.66 -29.49
N ARG A 347 0.81 5.52 -28.84
CA ARG A 347 0.40 6.82 -29.39
C ARG A 347 0.93 7.96 -28.54
N GLU A 348 1.21 9.07 -29.20
CA GLU A 348 1.55 10.31 -28.52
C GLU A 348 0.29 11.02 -28.04
N GLU A 349 0.21 11.21 -26.74
CA GLU A 349 -0.88 11.91 -26.07
C GLU A 349 -0.35 13.12 -25.28
N PRO A 350 -1.16 14.17 -25.09
CA PRO A 350 -0.74 15.31 -24.27
C PRO A 350 -0.31 14.86 -22.87
N ALA A 351 0.84 15.34 -22.42
CA ALA A 351 1.43 14.91 -21.15
C ALA A 351 0.49 15.11 -19.95
N LEU A 352 -0.30 16.19 -19.94
CA LEU A 352 -1.23 16.49 -18.84
C LEU A 352 -2.31 15.41 -18.65
N VAL A 353 -2.86 14.85 -19.72
CA VAL A 353 -3.88 13.80 -19.63
C VAL A 353 -3.28 12.41 -19.41
N SER A 354 -1.96 12.28 -19.57
CA SER A 354 -1.21 11.01 -19.46
C SER A 354 -0.45 10.86 -18.13
N LEU A 355 -0.74 11.71 -17.13
CA LEU A 355 -0.03 11.72 -15.85
C LEU A 355 -0.17 10.41 -15.07
N ASN A 356 -1.32 9.75 -15.16
CA ASN A 356 -1.53 8.44 -14.54
C ASN A 356 -0.59 7.38 -15.16
N GLU A 357 -0.45 7.39 -16.48
CA GLU A 357 0.44 6.46 -17.19
C GLU A 357 1.90 6.74 -16.83
N ARG A 358 2.30 7.98 -16.74
CA ARG A 358 3.64 8.35 -16.31
C ARG A 358 3.94 7.88 -14.87
N LEU A 359 2.97 8.03 -13.97
CA LEU A 359 3.12 7.56 -12.58
C LEU A 359 3.21 6.03 -12.52
N ARG A 360 2.43 5.35 -13.36
CA ARG A 360 2.47 3.88 -13.53
C ARG A 360 3.82 3.42 -14.08
N ASP A 361 4.45 4.15 -15.01
CA ASP A 361 5.80 3.86 -15.50
C ASP A 361 6.84 3.88 -14.38
N ASP A 362 6.83 4.93 -13.55
CA ASP A 362 7.75 5.07 -12.42
C ASP A 362 7.55 3.91 -11.41
N TYR A 363 6.30 3.53 -11.15
CA TYR A 363 5.93 2.40 -10.29
C TYR A 363 6.42 1.05 -10.86
N VAL A 364 6.16 0.77 -12.15
CA VAL A 364 6.58 -0.49 -12.79
C VAL A 364 8.09 -0.62 -12.79
N ALA A 365 8.81 0.47 -13.05
CA ALA A 365 10.28 0.48 -12.97
C ALA A 365 10.79 0.18 -11.56
N ASP A 366 10.09 0.63 -10.52
CA ASP A 366 10.42 0.29 -9.12
C ASP A 366 10.12 -1.17 -8.79
N CYS A 367 8.97 -1.70 -9.24
CA CYS A 367 8.63 -3.12 -9.11
C CYS A 367 9.69 -4.01 -9.78
N ALA A 368 10.14 -3.64 -10.99
CA ALA A 368 11.17 -4.39 -11.72
C ALA A 368 12.48 -4.49 -10.93
N ARG A 369 12.88 -3.44 -10.20
CA ARG A 369 14.06 -3.50 -9.32
C ARG A 369 13.91 -4.52 -8.18
N GLY A 370 12.71 -4.63 -7.60
CA GLY A 370 12.43 -5.63 -6.57
C GLY A 370 12.48 -7.06 -7.14
N VAL A 371 11.84 -7.29 -8.29
CA VAL A 371 11.86 -8.60 -8.97
C VAL A 371 13.29 -8.99 -9.34
N ALA A 372 14.11 -8.03 -9.80
CA ALA A 372 15.52 -8.28 -10.09
C ALA A 372 16.30 -8.79 -8.86
N ARG A 373 16.01 -8.26 -7.66
CA ARG A 373 16.61 -8.75 -6.41
C ARG A 373 16.18 -10.18 -6.07
N TRP A 374 14.93 -10.56 -6.32
CA TRP A 374 14.48 -11.95 -6.16
C TRP A 374 15.13 -12.89 -7.16
N ASN A 375 15.28 -12.45 -8.41
CA ASN A 375 15.98 -13.21 -9.44
C ASN A 375 17.49 -13.39 -9.11
N GLU A 376 18.09 -12.43 -8.41
CA GLU A 376 19.46 -12.60 -7.92
C GLU A 376 19.56 -13.77 -6.91
N VAL A 377 18.56 -13.94 -6.04
CA VAL A 377 18.49 -15.08 -5.12
C VAL A 377 18.39 -16.40 -5.90
N ILE A 378 17.52 -16.46 -6.90
CA ILE A 378 17.34 -17.64 -7.76
C ILE A 378 18.68 -17.99 -8.47
N ARG A 379 19.33 -17.02 -9.08
CA ARG A 379 20.64 -17.21 -9.75
C ARG A 379 21.73 -17.66 -8.78
N LYS A 380 21.80 -17.12 -7.58
CA LYS A 380 22.77 -17.53 -6.54
C LYS A 380 22.61 -19.00 -6.14
N HIS A 381 21.41 -19.55 -6.27
CA HIS A 381 21.15 -20.95 -6.03
C HIS A 381 21.38 -21.84 -7.27
N GLY A 382 21.73 -21.25 -8.42
CA GLY A 382 21.98 -21.98 -9.67
C GLY A 382 20.70 -22.59 -10.25
N ILE A 383 19.56 -22.00 -10.01
CA ILE A 383 18.26 -22.43 -10.55
C ILE A 383 17.99 -21.71 -11.86
N ASP A 384 17.60 -22.44 -12.88
CA ASP A 384 17.22 -21.93 -14.20
C ASP A 384 15.74 -21.55 -14.21
N PHE A 385 15.44 -20.42 -13.57
CA PHE A 385 14.11 -19.82 -13.54
C PHE A 385 14.24 -18.30 -13.35
N GLU A 386 13.34 -17.55 -13.97
CA GLU A 386 13.28 -16.10 -13.82
C GLU A 386 11.84 -15.64 -13.56
N LEU A 387 11.65 -14.88 -12.49
CA LEU A 387 10.40 -14.16 -12.21
C LEU A 387 10.33 -12.92 -13.10
N THR A 388 9.16 -12.67 -13.69
CA THR A 388 8.94 -11.53 -14.59
C THR A 388 7.69 -10.77 -14.22
N LEU A 389 7.71 -9.45 -14.38
CA LEU A 389 6.48 -8.66 -14.33
C LEU A 389 5.64 -8.96 -15.58
N PRO A 390 4.31 -9.10 -15.45
CA PRO A 390 3.45 -9.24 -16.62
C PRO A 390 3.37 -7.91 -17.38
N HIS A 391 3.00 -7.98 -18.64
CA HIS A 391 2.71 -6.80 -19.43
C HIS A 391 1.63 -5.94 -18.73
N ARG A 392 1.77 -4.62 -18.79
CA ARG A 392 0.86 -3.68 -18.11
C ARG A 392 -0.61 -3.74 -18.55
N GLY A 393 -0.92 -4.33 -19.67
CA GLY A 393 -2.27 -4.62 -20.14
C GLY A 393 -2.82 -5.97 -19.66
N PHE A 394 -2.00 -6.82 -19.02
CA PHE A 394 -2.44 -8.12 -18.55
C PHE A 394 -3.44 -8.01 -17.40
N HIS A 395 -4.58 -8.70 -17.52
CA HIS A 395 -5.61 -8.86 -16.47
C HIS A 395 -6.06 -7.53 -15.83
N ARG A 396 -6.28 -6.51 -16.66
CA ARG A 396 -6.75 -5.20 -16.23
C ARG A 396 -8.26 -5.14 -16.11
N ALA A 397 -8.77 -4.40 -15.13
CA ALA A 397 -10.19 -4.09 -14.95
C ALA A 397 -10.53 -2.62 -15.27
N ILE A 398 -9.51 -1.75 -15.45
CA ILE A 398 -9.67 -0.31 -15.68
C ILE A 398 -8.81 0.12 -16.87
N GLY A 399 -9.26 1.15 -17.58
CA GLY A 399 -8.52 1.77 -18.68
C GLY A 399 -8.72 1.07 -20.03
N VAL A 400 -7.80 1.31 -20.95
CA VAL A 400 -7.90 0.84 -22.35
C VAL A 400 -7.88 -0.69 -22.48
N PHE A 401 -7.31 -1.38 -21.50
CA PHE A 401 -7.20 -2.84 -21.51
C PHE A 401 -8.32 -3.57 -20.76
N ALA A 402 -9.29 -2.86 -20.17
CA ALA A 402 -10.32 -3.46 -19.30
C ALA A 402 -11.15 -4.54 -20.00
N GLU A 403 -11.46 -4.36 -21.27
CA GLU A 403 -12.24 -5.30 -22.07
C GLU A 403 -11.39 -6.24 -22.93
N ALA A 404 -10.07 -6.01 -22.97
CA ALA A 404 -9.15 -6.84 -23.73
C ALA A 404 -8.65 -8.04 -22.93
N ARG A 405 -8.25 -9.08 -23.66
CA ARG A 405 -7.49 -10.19 -23.09
C ARG A 405 -6.06 -10.08 -23.57
N VAL A 406 -5.18 -9.73 -22.64
CA VAL A 406 -3.75 -9.56 -22.92
C VAL A 406 -2.98 -10.62 -22.13
N SER A 407 -2.11 -11.37 -22.81
CA SER A 407 -1.24 -12.35 -22.17
C SER A 407 -0.11 -11.67 -21.39
N PRO A 408 0.57 -12.37 -20.46
CA PRO A 408 1.68 -11.77 -19.69
C PRO A 408 2.83 -11.23 -20.54
N ASP A 409 3.02 -11.77 -21.75
CA ASP A 409 4.00 -11.32 -22.74
C ASP A 409 3.51 -10.17 -23.65
N GLY A 410 2.28 -9.68 -23.43
CA GLY A 410 1.75 -8.48 -24.11
C GLY A 410 0.99 -8.74 -25.41
N ARG A 411 0.66 -9.99 -25.75
CA ARG A 411 -0.15 -10.29 -26.92
C ARG A 411 -1.63 -10.10 -26.60
N VAL A 412 -2.36 -9.47 -27.49
CA VAL A 412 -3.83 -9.47 -27.45
C VAL A 412 -4.31 -10.85 -27.96
N ILE A 413 -5.14 -11.50 -27.18
CA ILE A 413 -5.62 -12.87 -27.43
C ILE A 413 -7.15 -12.95 -27.37
N SER A 414 -7.69 -14.01 -27.94
CA SER A 414 -9.13 -14.25 -27.90
C SER A 414 -9.61 -14.65 -26.48
N GLN A 415 -10.91 -14.46 -26.21
CA GLN A 415 -11.52 -14.93 -24.97
C GLN A 415 -11.35 -16.46 -24.82
N ALA A 416 -11.44 -17.22 -25.90
CA ALA A 416 -11.27 -18.67 -25.87
C ALA A 416 -9.82 -19.08 -25.46
N GLU A 417 -8.80 -18.40 -26.00
CA GLU A 417 -7.42 -18.62 -25.59
C GLU A 417 -7.20 -18.23 -24.13
N TRP A 418 -7.77 -17.11 -23.71
CA TRP A 418 -7.72 -16.69 -22.30
C TRP A 418 -8.30 -17.75 -21.37
N ASP A 419 -9.51 -18.23 -21.65
CA ASP A 419 -10.18 -19.22 -20.80
C ASP A 419 -9.42 -20.56 -20.73
N ALA A 420 -8.76 -20.93 -21.82
CA ALA A 420 -7.94 -22.14 -21.88
C ALA A 420 -6.63 -22.01 -21.08
N ARG A 421 -6.02 -20.82 -21.05
CA ARG A 421 -4.65 -20.61 -20.55
C ARG A 421 -4.52 -19.78 -19.28
N ARG A 422 -5.58 -19.09 -18.82
CA ARG A 422 -5.51 -18.21 -17.65
C ARG A 422 -4.94 -18.91 -16.41
N GLY A 423 -5.14 -20.20 -16.25
CA GLY A 423 -4.58 -21.00 -15.15
C GLY A 423 -3.06 -21.20 -15.23
N GLU A 424 -2.44 -20.95 -16.40
CA GLU A 424 -0.96 -20.91 -16.52
C GLU A 424 -0.41 -19.62 -15.91
N TRP A 425 -1.19 -18.54 -15.88
CA TRP A 425 -0.76 -17.18 -15.59
C TRP A 425 -1.28 -16.60 -14.28
N LEU A 426 -2.43 -17.06 -13.80
CA LEU A 426 -3.08 -16.59 -12.57
C LEU A 426 -3.21 -17.74 -11.57
N PRO A 427 -3.25 -17.46 -10.24
CA PRO A 427 -3.43 -18.49 -9.23
C PRO A 427 -4.70 -19.30 -9.46
N THR A 428 -4.54 -20.61 -9.62
CA THR A 428 -5.66 -21.54 -9.71
C THR A 428 -6.23 -21.83 -8.33
N GLU A 429 -7.44 -22.38 -8.26
CA GLU A 429 -8.03 -22.81 -6.99
C GLU A 429 -7.17 -23.92 -6.31
N GLN A 430 -6.47 -24.72 -7.12
CA GLN A 430 -5.52 -25.72 -6.58
C GLN A 430 -4.28 -25.04 -5.96
N ASP A 431 -3.76 -23.98 -6.58
CA ASP A 431 -2.66 -23.20 -6.03
C ASP A 431 -3.06 -22.57 -4.70
N LYS A 432 -4.22 -21.90 -4.68
CA LYS A 432 -4.75 -21.25 -3.48
C LYS A 432 -4.96 -22.27 -2.35
N ALA A 433 -5.63 -23.39 -2.64
CA ALA A 433 -5.84 -24.45 -1.67
C ALA A 433 -4.52 -25.02 -1.14
N TYR A 434 -3.54 -25.24 -2.02
CA TYR A 434 -2.21 -25.69 -1.61
C TYR A 434 -1.52 -24.67 -0.70
N VAL A 435 -1.42 -23.40 -1.13
CA VAL A 435 -0.79 -22.35 -0.32
C VAL A 435 -1.47 -22.22 1.03
N GLN A 436 -2.81 -22.20 1.08
CA GLN A 436 -3.56 -22.15 2.33
C GLN A 436 -3.30 -23.36 3.21
N SER A 437 -3.09 -24.54 2.64
CA SER A 437 -2.79 -25.76 3.41
C SER A 437 -1.46 -25.69 4.18
N LEU A 438 -0.55 -24.80 3.79
CA LEU A 438 0.73 -24.54 4.46
C LEU A 438 0.59 -23.54 5.62
N MET A 439 -0.52 -22.83 5.71
CA MET A 439 -0.71 -21.69 6.62
C MET A 439 -1.08 -22.19 8.02
N HIS A 440 -0.06 -22.50 8.80
CA HIS A 440 -0.19 -22.87 10.22
C HIS A 440 0.61 -21.91 11.08
N ALA A 441 0.07 -21.57 12.26
CA ALA A 441 0.75 -20.68 13.18
C ALA A 441 2.01 -21.31 13.75
N VAL A 442 3.13 -20.63 13.62
CA VAL A 442 4.40 -20.96 14.26
C VAL A 442 4.67 -19.93 15.34
N THR A 443 4.44 -20.31 16.60
CA THR A 443 4.47 -19.42 17.77
C THR A 443 5.61 -19.71 18.72
N GLU A 444 6.48 -20.66 18.40
CA GLU A 444 7.69 -20.92 19.15
C GLU A 444 8.76 -19.87 18.80
N PRO A 445 9.38 -19.21 19.80
CA PRO A 445 10.41 -18.21 19.54
C PRO A 445 11.57 -18.76 18.70
N GLY A 446 11.99 -17.99 17.67
CA GLY A 446 13.08 -18.37 16.77
C GLY A 446 12.75 -19.43 15.73
N LYS A 447 11.49 -19.95 15.70
CA LYS A 447 11.04 -20.90 14.69
C LYS A 447 10.30 -20.23 13.55
N PHE A 448 10.38 -20.84 12.38
CA PHE A 448 9.74 -20.41 11.14
C PHE A 448 9.01 -21.58 10.48
N ALA A 449 7.95 -21.27 9.74
CA ALA A 449 7.27 -22.25 8.91
C ALA A 449 8.21 -22.81 7.82
N SER A 450 7.98 -24.05 7.40
CA SER A 450 8.85 -24.77 6.46
C SER A 450 8.93 -24.15 5.06
N TRP A 451 7.93 -23.37 4.67
CA TRP A 451 7.80 -22.77 3.33
C TRP A 451 8.44 -21.38 3.19
N ILE A 452 9.01 -20.83 4.26
CA ILE A 452 9.67 -19.53 4.25
C ILE A 452 11.02 -19.60 4.96
N ALA A 453 12.05 -18.99 4.40
CA ALA A 453 13.35 -18.89 5.04
C ALA A 453 13.32 -17.89 6.21
N PRO A 454 14.09 -18.10 7.28
CA PRO A 454 14.24 -17.10 8.33
C PRO A 454 14.90 -15.82 7.76
N PRO A 455 14.60 -14.62 8.33
CA PRO A 455 15.32 -13.42 7.96
C PRO A 455 16.79 -13.53 8.41
N ALA A 456 17.68 -12.82 7.71
CA ALA A 456 19.11 -12.80 8.06
C ALA A 456 19.35 -12.21 9.47
N ARG A 457 18.47 -11.31 9.92
CA ARG A 457 18.49 -10.69 11.26
C ARG A 457 17.06 -10.47 11.74
N GLY A 458 16.88 -10.43 13.04
CA GLY A 458 15.63 -10.05 13.68
C GLY A 458 15.36 -8.54 13.59
N ILE A 459 14.35 -8.09 14.31
CA ILE A 459 13.90 -6.70 14.34
C ILE A 459 15.03 -5.78 14.80
N ASN A 460 15.24 -4.67 14.08
CA ASN A 460 16.32 -3.69 14.33
C ASN A 460 17.73 -4.33 14.34
N GLY A 461 17.94 -5.40 13.57
CA GLY A 461 19.22 -6.10 13.51
C GLY A 461 19.57 -6.94 14.75
N GLN A 462 18.62 -7.07 15.68
CA GLN A 462 18.77 -7.94 16.87
C GLN A 462 18.68 -9.42 16.48
N PRO A 463 19.13 -10.35 17.32
CA PRO A 463 18.86 -11.77 17.15
C PRO A 463 17.36 -12.05 17.01
N ILE A 464 17.01 -13.09 16.26
CA ILE A 464 15.60 -13.43 15.94
C ILE A 464 14.78 -13.73 17.20
N GLU A 465 15.41 -14.25 18.25
CA GLU A 465 14.80 -14.55 19.55
C GLU A 465 14.17 -13.32 20.23
N PHE A 466 14.63 -12.13 19.87
CA PHE A 466 14.11 -10.85 20.39
C PHE A 466 13.06 -10.22 19.47
N ALA A 467 12.19 -11.02 18.89
CA ALA A 467 11.16 -10.53 17.98
C ALA A 467 10.06 -9.67 18.65
N TYR A 468 10.19 -9.34 19.92
CA TYR A 468 9.26 -8.50 20.70
C TYR A 468 7.82 -9.04 20.76
N VAL A 469 7.66 -10.35 20.69
CA VAL A 469 6.37 -11.01 20.82
C VAL A 469 6.41 -11.98 21.98
N ARG A 470 5.47 -11.85 22.89
CA ARG A 470 5.19 -12.83 23.94
C ARG A 470 3.76 -13.27 23.78
N LEU A 471 3.54 -14.56 23.89
CA LEU A 471 2.19 -15.10 23.99
C LEU A 471 1.77 -15.04 25.46
N GLY A 472 0.65 -14.39 25.73
CA GLY A 472 0.05 -14.34 27.06
C GLY A 472 -0.48 -15.69 27.53
#